data_b0d9d84430deecd647060d50c438d5ce
#
_entry.id   b0d9d84430deecd647060d50c438d5ce
#
_cell.length_a   1.000
_cell.length_b   1.000
_cell.length_c   1.000
_cell.angle_alpha   90.00
_cell.angle_beta   90.00
_cell.angle_gamma   90.00
#
_symmetry.space_group_name_H-M   'P 1'
#
loop_
_entity.id
_entity.type
_entity.pdbx_description
1 polymer ?
#
loop_
_entity_poly.entity_id
_entity_poly.type
_entity_poly.pdbx_seq_one_letter_code
_entity_poly.pdbx_strand_id
1 'polypeptide(L)'
;MDKSAISIIIPAYQPDDKLLTTVEELVAVGFSDILVINDGSRVECAPIFEKIQEIPECTLLVHEVNKGKGAALKTAFAYVAENRSTTGCVVTADADGQHLTKDIEAVCAKSLETEAVVLGTRNFAQADVPARSVMGNRITCGVFRLFFGMKLRDTQTGLRAIPVKFLPDIIRAEG
;
A
#
# COMPACT_ATOMS: atom_id res chain seq x y z
N MET A 1 13.61 11.47 -8.70
CA MET A 1 13.42 10.47 -7.63
C MET A 1 13.96 9.14 -8.14
N ASP A 2 14.82 8.51 -7.36
CA ASP A 2 15.31 7.16 -7.69
C ASP A 2 14.26 6.14 -7.27
N LYS A 3 13.62 5.47 -8.24
CA LYS A 3 12.55 4.49 -8.00
C LYS A 3 13.08 3.12 -7.59
N SER A 4 14.37 2.85 -7.83
CA SER A 4 15.01 1.60 -7.39
C SER A 4 15.14 1.48 -5.86
N ALA A 5 15.05 2.62 -5.16
CA ALA A 5 15.04 2.67 -3.70
C ALA A 5 13.63 2.60 -3.08
N ILE A 6 12.63 2.20 -3.85
CA ILE A 6 11.22 2.17 -3.41
C ILE A 6 10.64 0.79 -3.66
N SER A 7 10.08 0.17 -2.61
CA SER A 7 9.28 -1.05 -2.73
C SER A 7 7.78 -0.70 -2.65
N ILE A 8 7.01 -1.06 -3.68
CA ILE A 8 5.54 -0.92 -3.69
C ILE A 8 4.92 -2.19 -3.11
N ILE A 9 4.00 -2.05 -2.19
CA ILE A 9 3.33 -3.17 -1.51
C ILE A 9 1.83 -3.13 -1.81
N ILE A 10 1.30 -4.19 -2.41
CA ILE A 10 -0.10 -4.31 -2.80
C ILE A 10 -0.70 -5.57 -2.16
N PRO A 11 -1.37 -5.45 -1.01
CA PRO A 11 -2.13 -6.56 -0.45
C PRO A 11 -3.39 -6.82 -1.28
N ALA A 12 -3.61 -8.06 -1.68
CA ALA A 12 -4.71 -8.46 -2.56
C ALA A 12 -5.48 -9.65 -1.97
N TYR A 13 -6.79 -9.48 -1.84
CA TYR A 13 -7.73 -10.54 -1.48
C TYR A 13 -8.88 -10.55 -2.47
N GLN A 14 -9.02 -11.63 -3.23
CA GLN A 14 -9.99 -11.78 -4.31
C GLN A 14 -9.96 -10.58 -5.29
N PRO A 15 -8.80 -10.26 -5.87
CA PRO A 15 -8.67 -9.16 -6.81
C PRO A 15 -9.41 -9.43 -8.12
N ASP A 16 -9.73 -8.36 -8.82
CA ASP A 16 -10.12 -8.37 -10.24
C ASP A 16 -8.93 -7.96 -11.14
N ASP A 17 -9.18 -7.84 -12.45
CA ASP A 17 -8.15 -7.48 -13.45
C ASP A 17 -7.51 -6.09 -13.20
N LYS A 18 -8.09 -5.25 -12.37
CA LYS A 18 -7.51 -3.96 -12.01
C LYS A 18 -6.17 -4.10 -11.29
N LEU A 19 -5.97 -5.18 -10.52
CA LEU A 19 -4.68 -5.45 -9.90
C LEU A 19 -3.57 -5.57 -10.95
N LEU A 20 -3.81 -6.34 -12.02
CA LEU A 20 -2.83 -6.49 -13.10
C LEU A 20 -2.57 -5.15 -13.79
N THR A 21 -3.63 -4.41 -14.15
CA THR A 21 -3.50 -3.07 -14.74
C THR A 21 -2.69 -2.13 -13.84
N THR A 22 -2.95 -2.12 -12.54
CA THR A 22 -2.20 -1.29 -11.58
C THR A 22 -0.71 -1.63 -11.57
N VAL A 23 -0.39 -2.92 -11.56
CA VAL A 23 1.00 -3.39 -11.60
C VAL A 23 1.68 -2.97 -12.89
N GLU A 24 1.04 -3.19 -14.06
CA GLU A 24 1.56 -2.80 -15.37
C GLU A 24 1.81 -1.29 -15.47
N GLU A 25 0.90 -0.47 -14.95
CA GLU A 25 1.07 1.00 -14.89
C GLU A 25 2.27 1.40 -14.02
N LEU A 26 2.47 0.75 -12.88
CA LEU A 26 3.62 1.00 -12.00
C LEU A 26 4.95 0.66 -12.67
N VAL A 27 5.00 -0.48 -13.35
CA VAL A 27 6.17 -0.90 -14.15
C VAL A 27 6.44 0.08 -15.29
N ALA A 28 5.38 0.48 -16.01
CA ALA A 28 5.50 1.42 -17.14
C ALA A 28 6.07 2.78 -16.73
N VAL A 29 5.79 3.25 -15.51
CA VAL A 29 6.40 4.48 -14.98
C VAL A 29 7.76 4.26 -14.30
N GLY A 30 8.29 3.02 -14.31
CA GLY A 30 9.66 2.68 -13.91
C GLY A 30 9.85 2.25 -12.45
N PHE A 31 8.80 1.81 -11.76
CA PHE A 31 9.00 1.07 -10.50
C PHE A 31 9.47 -0.36 -10.82
N SER A 32 10.49 -0.82 -10.10
CA SER A 32 11.17 -2.10 -10.35
C SER A 32 11.12 -3.07 -9.17
N ASP A 33 10.48 -2.71 -8.07
CA ASP A 33 10.30 -3.58 -6.90
C ASP A 33 8.86 -3.48 -6.39
N ILE A 34 8.01 -4.42 -6.84
CA ILE A 34 6.58 -4.48 -6.53
C ILE A 34 6.30 -5.79 -5.82
N LEU A 35 5.84 -5.72 -4.57
CA LEU A 35 5.43 -6.87 -3.78
C LEU A 35 3.91 -6.97 -3.80
N VAL A 36 3.39 -8.03 -4.38
CA VAL A 36 1.97 -8.38 -4.30
C VAL A 36 1.78 -9.48 -3.27
N ILE A 37 0.84 -9.31 -2.35
CA ILE A 37 0.53 -10.29 -1.33
C ILE A 37 -0.85 -10.88 -1.61
N ASN A 38 -0.88 -12.13 -2.08
CA ASN A 38 -2.12 -12.91 -2.15
C ASN A 38 -2.51 -13.35 -0.74
N ASP A 39 -3.49 -12.69 -0.16
CA ASP A 39 -3.96 -12.98 1.21
C ASP A 39 -5.03 -14.07 1.22
N GLY A 40 -4.68 -15.26 0.71
CA GLY A 40 -5.55 -16.43 0.73
C GLY A 40 -6.76 -16.29 -0.19
N SER A 41 -6.57 -15.76 -1.40
CA SER A 41 -7.63 -15.66 -2.40
C SER A 41 -8.07 -17.04 -2.90
N ARG A 42 -9.29 -17.11 -3.40
CA ARG A 42 -9.86 -18.33 -3.99
C ARG A 42 -9.14 -18.71 -5.28
N VAL A 43 -9.28 -19.95 -5.67
CA VAL A 43 -8.64 -20.52 -6.88
C VAL A 43 -9.03 -19.80 -8.16
N GLU A 44 -10.22 -19.22 -8.24
CA GLU A 44 -10.70 -18.46 -9.39
C GLU A 44 -9.83 -17.22 -9.68
N CYS A 45 -9.10 -16.70 -8.67
CA CYS A 45 -8.17 -15.58 -8.83
C CYS A 45 -6.76 -16.03 -9.24
N ALA A 46 -6.48 -17.34 -9.30
CA ALA A 46 -5.15 -17.86 -9.64
C ALA A 46 -4.61 -17.29 -10.97
N PRO A 47 -5.39 -17.17 -12.06
CA PRO A 47 -4.87 -16.64 -13.31
C PRO A 47 -4.34 -15.21 -13.25
N ILE A 48 -4.86 -14.38 -12.31
CA ILE A 48 -4.36 -13.00 -12.11
C ILE A 48 -2.97 -13.06 -11.46
N PHE A 49 -2.80 -13.88 -10.42
CA PHE A 49 -1.53 -14.01 -9.72
C PHE A 49 -0.46 -14.70 -10.57
N GLU A 50 -0.84 -15.66 -11.43
CA GLU A 50 0.07 -16.27 -12.39
C GLU A 50 0.66 -15.23 -13.34
N LYS A 51 -0.18 -14.36 -13.93
CA LYS A 51 0.29 -13.26 -14.79
C LYS A 51 1.20 -12.27 -14.03
N ILE A 52 0.88 -11.94 -12.77
CA ILE A 52 1.73 -11.07 -11.95
C ILE A 52 3.09 -11.72 -11.70
N GLN A 53 3.13 -13.04 -11.50
CA GLN A 53 4.38 -13.77 -11.25
C GLN A 53 5.29 -13.82 -12.50
N GLU A 54 4.74 -13.63 -13.69
CA GLU A 54 5.49 -13.53 -14.94
C GLU A 54 6.16 -12.15 -15.13
N ILE A 55 5.78 -11.12 -14.33
CA ILE A 55 6.33 -9.77 -14.41
C ILE A 55 7.64 -9.73 -13.60
N PRO A 56 8.81 -9.45 -14.24
CA PRO A 56 10.11 -9.53 -13.55
C PRO A 56 10.26 -8.58 -12.37
N GLU A 57 9.58 -7.43 -12.40
CA GLU A 57 9.57 -6.41 -11.35
C GLU A 57 8.73 -6.80 -10.13
N CYS A 58 7.98 -7.92 -10.23
CA CYS A 58 7.05 -8.36 -9.20
C CYS A 58 7.59 -9.52 -8.36
N THR A 59 7.34 -9.44 -7.07
CA THR A 59 7.48 -10.56 -6.14
C THR A 59 6.11 -10.89 -5.58
N LEU A 60 5.66 -12.14 -5.76
CA LEU A 60 4.41 -12.64 -5.21
C LEU A 60 4.65 -13.35 -3.87
N LEU A 61 4.01 -12.88 -2.80
CA LEU A 61 3.92 -13.58 -1.52
C LEU A 61 2.52 -14.16 -1.36
N VAL A 62 2.41 -15.35 -0.79
CA VAL A 62 1.13 -16.06 -0.69
C VAL A 62 0.86 -16.50 0.75
N HIS A 63 -0.32 -16.17 1.24
CA HIS A 63 -0.88 -16.77 2.45
C HIS A 63 -1.80 -17.94 2.08
N GLU A 64 -1.73 -19.03 2.80
CA GLU A 64 -2.60 -20.20 2.59
C GLU A 64 -4.08 -19.88 2.85
N VAL A 65 -4.35 -18.95 3.80
CA VAL A 65 -5.68 -18.49 4.18
C VAL A 65 -5.68 -16.98 4.36
N ASN A 66 -6.85 -16.36 4.24
CA ASN A 66 -7.01 -14.93 4.50
C ASN A 66 -6.67 -14.63 5.97
N LYS A 67 -5.69 -13.76 6.19
CA LYS A 67 -5.24 -13.27 7.49
C LYS A 67 -5.61 -11.80 7.73
N GLY A 68 -6.18 -11.16 6.71
CA GLY A 68 -6.55 -9.75 6.70
C GLY A 68 -5.41 -8.82 6.27
N LYS A 69 -5.82 -7.65 5.78
CA LYS A 69 -4.91 -6.64 5.18
C LYS A 69 -3.73 -6.28 6.10
N GLY A 70 -3.97 -6.14 7.41
CA GLY A 70 -2.91 -5.83 8.37
C GLY A 70 -1.82 -6.89 8.41
N ALA A 71 -2.20 -8.17 8.44
CA ALA A 71 -1.25 -9.28 8.42
C ALA A 71 -0.50 -9.37 7.09
N ALA A 72 -1.19 -9.16 5.96
CA ALA A 72 -0.57 -9.11 4.64
C ALA A 72 0.49 -8.00 4.55
N LEU A 73 0.19 -6.81 5.06
CA LEU A 73 1.16 -5.70 5.13
C LEU A 73 2.35 -6.05 6.02
N LYS A 74 2.13 -6.65 7.21
CA LYS A 74 3.23 -7.06 8.10
C LYS A 74 4.13 -8.10 7.45
N THR A 75 3.57 -9.07 6.72
CA THR A 75 4.34 -10.06 5.93
C THR A 75 5.22 -9.36 4.89
N ALA A 76 4.68 -8.39 4.16
CA ALA A 76 5.44 -7.64 3.18
C ALA A 76 6.53 -6.77 3.81
N PHE A 77 6.24 -6.09 4.92
CA PHE A 77 7.23 -5.29 5.63
C PHE A 77 8.39 -6.12 6.16
N ALA A 78 8.10 -7.31 6.72
CA ALA A 78 9.13 -8.24 7.15
C ALA A 78 10.01 -8.70 5.96
N TYR A 79 9.37 -9.05 4.84
CA TYR A 79 10.08 -9.44 3.63
C TYR A 79 11.01 -8.32 3.11
N VAL A 80 10.56 -7.07 3.07
CA VAL A 80 11.38 -5.92 2.66
C VAL A 80 12.55 -5.74 3.64
N ALA A 81 12.30 -5.76 4.94
CA ALA A 81 13.34 -5.58 5.95
C ALA A 81 14.45 -6.64 5.85
N GLU A 82 14.11 -7.86 5.46
CA GLU A 82 15.04 -8.98 5.35
C GLU A 82 15.75 -9.07 4.00
N ASN A 83 15.07 -8.68 2.90
CA ASN A 83 15.52 -8.99 1.54
C ASN A 83 15.84 -7.76 0.68
N ARG A 84 15.59 -6.54 1.15
CA ARG A 84 15.71 -5.30 0.36
C ARG A 84 16.57 -4.26 1.08
N SER A 85 17.86 -4.51 1.15
CA SER A 85 18.82 -3.65 1.89
C SER A 85 18.97 -2.23 1.32
N THR A 86 18.64 -2.00 0.05
CA THR A 86 18.75 -0.70 -0.63
C THR A 86 17.47 0.11 -0.62
N THR A 87 16.35 -0.45 -0.14
CA THR A 87 15.07 0.26 -0.07
C THR A 87 15.13 1.38 0.96
N GLY A 88 14.84 2.61 0.54
CA GLY A 88 14.73 3.77 1.42
C GLY A 88 13.31 3.99 1.94
N CYS A 89 12.30 3.61 1.13
CA CYS A 89 10.89 3.82 1.42
C CYS A 89 10.04 2.66 0.89
N VAL A 90 9.06 2.23 1.66
CA VAL A 90 7.98 1.36 1.19
C VAL A 90 6.71 2.16 0.98
N VAL A 91 5.94 1.81 -0.04
CA VAL A 91 4.64 2.42 -0.31
C VAL A 91 3.57 1.36 -0.35
N THR A 92 2.50 1.54 0.41
CA THR A 92 1.32 0.67 0.32
C THR A 92 0.30 1.26 -0.64
N ALA A 93 -0.28 0.44 -1.50
CA ALA A 93 -1.38 0.80 -2.39
C ALA A 93 -2.46 -0.29 -2.35
N ASP A 94 -3.69 0.07 -2.69
CA ASP A 94 -4.81 -0.88 -2.77
C ASP A 94 -4.83 -1.57 -4.14
N ALA A 95 -5.35 -2.80 -4.19
CA ALA A 95 -5.42 -3.64 -5.39
C ALA A 95 -6.58 -3.25 -6.35
N ASP A 96 -7.35 -2.21 -6.02
CA ASP A 96 -8.59 -1.82 -6.71
C ASP A 96 -8.40 -0.75 -7.81
N GLY A 97 -7.15 -0.33 -8.04
CA GLY A 97 -6.80 0.66 -9.06
C GLY A 97 -7.21 2.11 -8.73
N GLN A 98 -7.58 2.41 -7.48
CA GLN A 98 -8.01 3.77 -7.11
C GLN A 98 -6.83 4.76 -6.92
N HIS A 99 -5.60 4.26 -6.79
CA HIS A 99 -4.43 5.10 -6.59
C HIS A 99 -3.74 5.38 -7.93
N LEU A 100 -3.74 6.65 -8.33
CA LEU A 100 -3.03 7.07 -9.54
C LEU A 100 -1.51 7.00 -9.34
N THR A 101 -0.78 6.57 -10.35
CA THR A 101 0.70 6.46 -10.30
C THR A 101 1.37 7.77 -9.90
N LYS A 102 0.86 8.93 -10.36
CA LYS A 102 1.35 10.25 -9.96
C LYS A 102 1.22 10.54 -8.46
N ASP A 103 0.15 10.02 -7.82
CA ASP A 103 -0.07 10.21 -6.38
C ASP A 103 0.87 9.30 -5.58
N ILE A 104 1.12 8.09 -6.08
CA ILE A 104 2.14 7.18 -5.54
C ILE A 104 3.52 7.84 -5.61
N GLU A 105 3.90 8.40 -6.76
CA GLU A 105 5.17 9.11 -6.92
C GLU A 105 5.28 10.31 -5.96
N ALA A 106 4.21 11.07 -5.79
CA ALA A 106 4.20 12.25 -4.93
C ALA A 106 4.41 11.89 -3.44
N VAL A 107 3.76 10.83 -2.93
CA VAL A 107 3.95 10.40 -1.53
C VAL A 107 5.34 9.81 -1.32
N CYS A 108 5.89 9.07 -2.32
CA CYS A 108 7.26 8.57 -2.30
C CYS A 108 8.27 9.70 -2.19
N ALA A 109 8.21 10.65 -3.13
CA ALA A 109 9.13 11.78 -3.17
C ALA A 109 9.11 12.56 -1.85
N LYS A 110 7.91 12.80 -1.31
CA LYS A 110 7.76 13.52 -0.05
C LYS A 110 8.29 12.75 1.14
N SER A 111 8.08 11.44 1.18
CA SER A 111 8.58 10.59 2.26
C SER A 111 10.12 10.51 2.27
N LEU A 112 10.72 10.37 1.09
CA LEU A 112 12.19 10.36 0.96
C LEU A 112 12.80 11.72 1.31
N GLU A 113 12.16 12.85 0.93
CA GLU A 113 12.61 14.20 1.26
C GLU A 113 12.55 14.48 2.75
N THR A 114 11.45 14.10 3.41
CA THR A 114 11.19 14.47 4.81
C THR A 114 11.60 13.39 5.81
N GLU A 115 11.95 12.20 5.34
CA GLU A 115 12.20 11.01 6.16
C GLU A 115 11.07 10.70 7.15
N ALA A 116 9.84 11.03 6.77
CA ALA A 116 8.64 10.87 7.58
C ALA A 116 7.60 9.99 6.87
N VAL A 117 6.68 9.42 7.65
CA VAL A 117 5.51 8.72 7.10
C VAL A 117 4.61 9.74 6.41
N VAL A 118 4.29 9.49 5.14
CA VAL A 118 3.40 10.32 4.33
C VAL A 118 2.14 9.54 3.99
N LEU A 119 0.99 10.15 4.24
CA LEU A 119 -0.32 9.59 3.91
C LEU A 119 -0.88 10.28 2.67
N GLY A 120 -1.26 9.51 1.65
CA GLY A 120 -2.07 10.00 0.55
C GLY A 120 -3.48 10.27 1.04
N THR A 121 -3.95 11.51 1.01
CA THR A 121 -5.30 11.84 1.46
C THR A 121 -6.24 12.02 0.28
N ARG A 122 -7.42 11.38 0.35
CA ARG A 122 -8.49 11.60 -0.64
C ARG A 122 -9.11 12.96 -0.45
N ASN A 123 -9.42 13.63 -1.56
CA ASN A 123 -10.19 14.87 -1.50
C ASN A 123 -11.70 14.54 -1.41
N PHE A 124 -12.23 14.46 -0.20
CA PHE A 124 -13.65 14.18 0.06
C PHE A 124 -14.61 15.29 -0.41
N ALA A 125 -14.10 16.38 -0.98
CA ALA A 125 -14.92 17.42 -1.60
C ALA A 125 -15.35 17.08 -3.05
N GLN A 126 -14.82 16.00 -3.64
CA GLN A 126 -15.24 15.51 -4.94
C GLN A 126 -16.52 14.65 -4.81
N ALA A 127 -17.42 14.76 -5.81
CA ALA A 127 -18.80 14.27 -5.76
C ALA A 127 -18.97 12.73 -5.68
N ASP A 128 -17.92 11.94 -5.88
CA ASP A 128 -18.01 10.48 -6.06
C ASP A 128 -17.66 9.66 -4.81
N VAL A 129 -17.50 10.28 -3.63
CA VAL A 129 -17.16 9.55 -2.42
C VAL A 129 -18.43 9.12 -1.67
N PRO A 130 -18.63 7.81 -1.40
CA PRO A 130 -19.80 7.32 -0.66
C PRO A 130 -19.94 7.99 0.72
N ALA A 131 -21.14 8.47 1.05
CA ALA A 131 -21.43 9.18 2.31
C ALA A 131 -21.03 8.41 3.58
N ARG A 132 -21.11 7.07 3.54
CA ARG A 132 -20.64 6.19 4.64
C ARG A 132 -19.13 6.30 4.88
N SER A 133 -18.32 6.37 3.82
CA SER A 133 -16.86 6.57 3.91
C SER A 133 -16.51 7.94 4.50
N VAL A 134 -17.23 8.98 4.08
CA VAL A 134 -17.04 10.36 4.60
C VAL A 134 -17.35 10.41 6.10
N MET A 135 -18.45 9.79 6.53
CA MET A 135 -18.86 9.81 7.94
C MET A 135 -17.92 8.97 8.81
N GLY A 136 -17.54 7.76 8.37
CA GLY A 136 -16.57 6.93 9.08
C GLY A 136 -15.23 7.62 9.26
N ASN A 137 -14.71 8.22 8.20
CA ASN A 137 -13.44 8.97 8.26
C ASN A 137 -13.52 10.18 9.20
N ARG A 138 -14.62 10.95 9.19
CA ARG A 138 -14.83 12.10 10.10
C ARG A 138 -14.82 11.67 11.57
N ILE A 139 -15.48 10.57 11.91
CA ILE A 139 -15.52 10.04 13.27
C ILE A 139 -14.11 9.64 13.71
N THR A 140 -13.39 8.88 12.88
CA THR A 140 -12.04 8.41 13.21
C THR A 140 -11.05 9.58 13.30
N CYS A 141 -11.09 10.53 12.38
CA CYS A 141 -10.29 11.76 12.47
C CYS A 141 -10.60 12.57 13.73
N GLY A 142 -11.88 12.62 14.13
CA GLY A 142 -12.33 13.27 15.37
C GLY A 142 -11.75 12.61 16.62
N VAL A 143 -11.75 11.28 16.68
CA VAL A 143 -11.14 10.49 17.74
C VAL A 143 -9.63 10.74 17.81
N PHE A 144 -8.91 10.66 16.69
CA PHE A 144 -7.47 10.93 16.65
C PHE A 144 -7.13 12.36 17.11
N ARG A 145 -7.96 13.34 16.72
CA ARG A 145 -7.77 14.72 17.16
C ARG A 145 -8.00 14.89 18.65
N LEU A 146 -9.05 14.26 19.21
CA LEU A 146 -9.44 14.41 20.61
C LEU A 146 -8.48 13.70 21.56
N PHE A 147 -8.07 12.45 21.23
CA PHE A 147 -7.26 11.63 22.15
C PHE A 147 -5.75 11.75 21.91
N PHE A 148 -5.31 12.09 20.71
CA PHE A 148 -3.89 12.12 20.32
C PHE A 148 -3.41 13.51 19.85
N GLY A 149 -4.30 14.51 19.79
CA GLY A 149 -3.96 15.85 19.30
C GLY A 149 -3.61 15.94 17.82
N MET A 150 -3.74 14.84 17.06
CA MET A 150 -3.34 14.74 15.66
C MET A 150 -4.47 15.17 14.72
N LYS A 151 -4.16 16.09 13.80
CA LYS A 151 -5.07 16.55 12.75
C LYS A 151 -4.86 15.71 11.49
N LEU A 152 -5.53 14.55 11.40
CA LEU A 152 -5.56 13.74 10.19
C LEU A 152 -6.73 14.16 9.31
N ARG A 153 -6.53 14.11 7.99
CA ARG A 153 -7.58 14.41 6.99
C ARG A 153 -8.27 13.15 6.49
N ASP A 154 -7.53 12.07 6.39
CA ASP A 154 -8.01 10.74 5.99
C ASP A 154 -7.25 9.67 6.77
N THR A 155 -7.99 8.83 7.51
CA THR A 155 -7.44 7.73 8.29
C THR A 155 -7.64 6.38 7.60
N GLN A 156 -8.43 6.36 6.52
CA GLN A 156 -8.80 5.15 5.80
C GLN A 156 -8.05 4.99 4.46
N THR A 157 -7.08 5.87 4.17
CA THR A 157 -6.32 5.76 2.94
C THR A 157 -5.45 4.51 2.93
N GLY A 158 -5.48 3.77 1.82
CA GLY A 158 -4.56 2.67 1.54
C GLY A 158 -3.18 3.15 1.11
N LEU A 159 -3.09 4.38 0.58
CA LEU A 159 -1.85 4.96 0.07
C LEU A 159 -1.02 5.56 1.20
N ARG A 160 0.11 4.94 1.50
CA ARG A 160 1.04 5.36 2.56
C ARG A 160 2.46 5.14 2.10
N ALA A 161 3.31 6.15 2.24
CA ALA A 161 4.75 6.03 2.06
C ALA A 161 5.43 6.03 3.45
N ILE A 162 6.24 5.02 3.72
CA ILE A 162 6.82 4.73 5.03
C ILE A 162 8.32 4.54 4.84
N PRO A 163 9.19 5.39 5.45
CA PRO A 163 10.63 5.15 5.47
C PRO A 163 10.94 3.80 6.11
N VAL A 164 11.87 3.04 5.51
CA VAL A 164 12.23 1.68 5.96
C VAL A 164 12.65 1.64 7.43
N LYS A 165 13.25 2.72 7.93
CA LYS A 165 13.67 2.83 9.35
C LYS A 165 12.53 2.60 10.37
N PHE A 166 11.26 2.79 9.97
CA PHE A 166 10.09 2.58 10.83
C PHE A 166 9.50 1.16 10.76
N LEU A 167 9.92 0.34 9.78
CA LEU A 167 9.35 -1.00 9.60
C LEU A 167 9.51 -1.91 10.83
N PRO A 168 10.66 -1.93 11.54
CA PRO A 168 10.81 -2.78 12.72
C PRO A 168 9.78 -2.48 13.82
N ASP A 169 9.43 -1.21 14.01
CA ASP A 169 8.45 -0.82 15.02
C ASP A 169 7.03 -1.18 14.59
N ILE A 170 6.71 -0.99 13.29
CA ILE A 170 5.40 -1.34 12.72
C ILE A 170 5.17 -2.85 12.74
N ILE A 171 6.19 -3.66 12.45
CA ILE A 171 6.10 -5.12 12.47
C ILE A 171 5.82 -5.63 13.87
N ARG A 172 6.44 -5.02 14.90
CA ARG A 172 6.26 -5.40 16.31
C ARG A 172 4.93 -4.92 16.91
N ALA A 173 4.32 -3.87 16.33
CA ALA A 173 3.07 -3.34 16.84
C ALA A 173 1.98 -4.41 16.83
N GLU A 174 1.33 -4.63 17.96
CA GLU A 174 0.15 -5.50 18.06
C GLU A 174 -1.06 -4.76 17.47
N GLY A 175 -1.79 -5.42 16.56
CA GLY A 175 -2.95 -4.85 15.89
C GLY A 175 -3.80 -5.93 15.24
#